data_b7bbd39bdd8efaf1ad51ea98d7e11af5
#
_entry.id   b7bbd39bdd8efaf1ad51ea98d7e11af5
#
_cell.length_a   1.000
_cell.length_b   1.000
_cell.length_c   1.000
_cell.angle_alpha   90.00
_cell.angle_beta   90.00
_cell.angle_gamma   90.00
#
_symmetry.space_group_name_H-M   'P 1'
#
loop_
_entity.id
_entity.type
_entity.pdbx_description
1 polymer ?
#
loop_
_entity_poly.entity_id
_entity_poly.type
_entity_poly.pdbx_seq_one_letter_code
_entity_poly.pdbx_strand_id
1 'polypeptide(L)'
;MKIKLTTCQARNTHAVTAAIADYLAAQLNLETEFIIDPPWEDCLQGVLTGQIQIGWMCGYPYVQETVVPDPVIELLALPVMAGARYQNQPVYFSDVVVRCDSPFAKFEDLRGTTWAYNEVGSQSGYHIVRYKLSQMGETGDFFGETVASGAHLQSLALVLDGEVDASAIDSTVLEMALREDPALATQIRSIEALGPSPIPPWVIHKSVPAPLRRSLRQVLTQLHHTPAGREILALGEMARFETAVDAHYDLIRQMLHTAQYIQL
;
A
#
# COMPACT_ATOMS: atom_id res chain seq x y z
N MET A 1 -6.28 -13.87 -25.14
CA MET A 1 -6.69 -12.66 -24.40
C MET A 1 -5.43 -12.10 -23.76
N LYS A 2 -5.18 -10.83 -23.91
CA LYS A 2 -4.09 -10.13 -23.24
C LYS A 2 -4.55 -9.66 -21.86
N ILE A 3 -3.75 -9.89 -20.84
CA ILE A 3 -3.98 -9.43 -19.46
C ILE A 3 -3.01 -8.28 -19.17
N LYS A 4 -3.56 -7.10 -18.94
CA LYS A 4 -2.80 -5.95 -18.50
C LYS A 4 -2.80 -5.88 -16.98
N LEU A 5 -1.64 -5.63 -16.41
CA LEU A 5 -1.42 -5.47 -14.97
C LEU A 5 -0.85 -4.08 -14.69
N THR A 6 -1.15 -3.55 -13.53
CA THR A 6 -0.53 -2.33 -13.02
C THR A 6 -0.41 -2.36 -11.50
N THR A 7 0.37 -1.45 -10.95
CA THR A 7 0.41 -1.17 -9.52
C THR A 7 0.14 0.31 -9.29
N CYS A 8 -0.78 0.61 -8.38
CA CYS A 8 -1.02 1.96 -7.86
C CYS A 8 -0.22 2.20 -6.56
N GLN A 9 0.78 1.35 -6.30
CA GLN A 9 1.68 1.43 -5.16
C GLN A 9 2.98 2.15 -5.57
N ALA A 10 3.83 2.43 -4.58
CA ALA A 10 5.14 3.03 -4.84
C ALA A 10 6.06 2.08 -5.66
N ARG A 11 7.13 2.66 -6.19
CA ARG A 11 8.06 1.97 -7.12
C ARG A 11 8.68 0.67 -6.58
N ASN A 12 8.69 0.48 -5.25
CA ASN A 12 9.14 -0.77 -4.62
C ASN A 12 8.38 -2.01 -5.12
N THR A 13 7.18 -1.83 -5.70
CA THR A 13 6.36 -2.93 -6.21
C THR A 13 6.59 -3.23 -7.70
N HIS A 14 7.34 -2.40 -8.44
CA HIS A 14 7.44 -2.53 -9.89
C HIS A 14 8.14 -3.81 -10.34
N ALA A 15 9.33 -4.09 -9.78
CA ALA A 15 10.11 -5.26 -10.18
C ALA A 15 9.35 -6.57 -9.92
N VAL A 16 8.72 -6.70 -8.76
CA VAL A 16 7.94 -7.90 -8.42
C VAL A 16 6.68 -8.01 -9.26
N THR A 17 5.98 -6.90 -9.56
CA THR A 17 4.77 -6.92 -10.40
C THR A 17 5.10 -7.31 -11.84
N ALA A 18 6.19 -6.79 -12.41
CA ALA A 18 6.67 -7.17 -13.74
C ALA A 18 7.02 -8.67 -13.80
N ALA A 19 7.78 -9.16 -12.83
CA ALA A 19 8.17 -10.58 -12.76
C ALA A 19 6.95 -11.51 -12.56
N ILE A 20 5.95 -11.09 -11.80
CA ILE A 20 4.69 -11.82 -11.66
C ILE A 20 3.92 -11.83 -12.98
N ALA A 21 3.89 -10.73 -13.73
CA ALA A 21 3.23 -10.69 -15.05
C ALA A 21 3.84 -11.72 -16.00
N ASP A 22 5.17 -11.78 -16.08
CA ASP A 22 5.88 -12.75 -16.91
C ASP A 22 5.64 -14.19 -16.44
N TYR A 23 5.62 -14.42 -15.13
CA TYR A 23 5.34 -15.74 -14.58
C TYR A 23 3.91 -16.20 -14.89
N LEU A 24 2.91 -15.33 -14.74
CA LEU A 24 1.52 -15.64 -15.10
C LEU A 24 1.38 -15.94 -16.58
N ALA A 25 2.09 -15.19 -17.45
CA ALA A 25 2.12 -15.45 -18.89
C ALA A 25 2.61 -16.87 -19.18
N ALA A 26 3.72 -17.27 -18.59
CA ALA A 26 4.33 -18.59 -18.79
C ALA A 26 3.45 -19.73 -18.23
N GLN A 27 2.90 -19.56 -17.01
CA GLN A 27 2.11 -20.62 -16.36
C GLN A 27 0.75 -20.87 -17.01
N LEU A 28 0.14 -19.84 -17.58
CA LEU A 28 -1.22 -19.92 -18.11
C LEU A 28 -1.29 -19.78 -19.64
N ASN A 29 -0.12 -19.71 -20.30
CA ASN A 29 -0.01 -19.48 -21.75
C ASN A 29 -0.84 -18.26 -22.20
N LEU A 30 -0.62 -17.13 -21.52
CA LEU A 30 -1.29 -15.86 -21.77
C LEU A 30 -0.32 -14.83 -22.33
N GLU A 31 -0.86 -13.83 -22.99
CA GLU A 31 -0.14 -12.58 -23.23
C GLU A 31 -0.40 -11.62 -22.05
N THR A 32 0.66 -11.10 -21.46
CA THR A 32 0.60 -10.12 -20.36
C THR A 32 1.30 -8.83 -20.76
N GLU A 33 0.91 -7.74 -20.12
CA GLU A 33 1.56 -6.43 -20.23
C GLU A 33 1.54 -5.75 -18.88
N PHE A 34 2.71 -5.36 -18.38
CA PHE A 34 2.80 -4.52 -17.18
C PHE A 34 2.84 -3.05 -17.58
N ILE A 35 1.86 -2.28 -17.10
CA ILE A 35 1.76 -0.83 -17.28
C ILE A 35 2.48 -0.17 -16.11
N ILE A 36 3.59 0.52 -16.40
CA ILE A 36 4.47 1.13 -15.39
C ILE A 36 4.10 2.59 -15.20
N ASP A 37 4.06 3.03 -13.93
CA ASP A 37 3.96 4.42 -13.49
C ASP A 37 2.84 5.28 -14.13
N PRO A 38 1.60 4.80 -14.30
CA PRO A 38 0.52 5.73 -14.55
C PRO A 38 0.28 6.55 -13.28
N PRO A 39 -0.24 7.80 -13.38
CA PRO A 39 -0.79 8.49 -12.22
C PRO A 39 -1.77 7.58 -11.48
N TRP A 40 -1.84 7.67 -10.16
CA TRP A 40 -2.63 6.70 -9.37
C TRP A 40 -4.13 6.74 -9.74
N GLU A 41 -4.66 7.90 -10.11
CA GLU A 41 -6.03 8.06 -10.61
C GLU A 41 -6.24 7.31 -11.92
N ASP A 42 -5.30 7.41 -12.87
CA ASP A 42 -5.36 6.71 -14.15
C ASP A 42 -5.22 5.20 -13.95
N CYS A 43 -4.37 4.79 -13.01
CA CYS A 43 -4.24 3.40 -12.57
C CYS A 43 -5.59 2.86 -12.07
N LEU A 44 -6.21 3.55 -11.12
CA LEU A 44 -7.51 3.19 -10.56
C LEU A 44 -8.59 3.15 -11.66
N GLN A 45 -8.72 4.21 -12.47
CA GLN A 45 -9.69 4.26 -13.55
C GLN A 45 -9.46 3.16 -14.60
N GLY A 46 -8.21 2.88 -14.96
CA GLY A 46 -7.86 1.79 -15.87
C GLY A 46 -8.35 0.43 -15.38
N VAL A 47 -8.23 0.18 -14.06
CA VAL A 47 -8.74 -1.06 -13.44
C VAL A 47 -10.26 -1.06 -13.38
N LEU A 48 -10.90 0.03 -12.96
CA LEU A 48 -12.37 0.10 -12.84
C LEU A 48 -13.11 0.04 -14.17
N THR A 49 -12.50 0.53 -15.25
CA THR A 49 -13.07 0.44 -16.62
C THR A 49 -12.77 -0.88 -17.30
N GLY A 50 -11.92 -1.73 -16.71
CA GLY A 50 -11.48 -3.00 -17.32
C GLY A 50 -10.49 -2.82 -18.47
N GLN A 51 -9.94 -1.63 -18.70
CA GLN A 51 -8.81 -1.40 -19.61
C GLN A 51 -7.54 -2.07 -19.09
N ILE A 52 -7.41 -2.16 -17.78
CA ILE A 52 -6.39 -2.93 -17.05
C ILE A 52 -7.13 -4.01 -16.26
N GLN A 53 -6.72 -5.25 -16.39
CA GLN A 53 -7.44 -6.38 -15.81
C GLN A 53 -7.06 -6.67 -14.37
N ILE A 54 -5.81 -6.42 -14.00
CA ILE A 54 -5.30 -6.69 -12.65
C ILE A 54 -4.61 -5.42 -12.11
N GLY A 55 -4.98 -5.02 -10.90
CA GLY A 55 -4.37 -3.90 -10.19
C GLY A 55 -3.89 -4.30 -8.80
N TRP A 56 -2.72 -3.81 -8.40
CA TRP A 56 -2.31 -3.80 -6.99
C TRP A 56 -2.62 -2.42 -6.44
N MET A 57 -3.73 -2.27 -5.72
CA MET A 57 -4.24 -0.97 -5.28
C MET A 57 -4.19 -0.82 -3.76
N CYS A 58 -4.28 0.44 -3.28
CA CYS A 58 -4.37 0.72 -1.86
C CYS A 58 -5.71 0.24 -1.26
N GLY A 59 -5.72 -0.05 0.03
CA GLY A 59 -6.92 -0.53 0.74
C GLY A 59 -8.07 0.47 0.76
N TYR A 60 -7.77 1.78 0.81
CA TYR A 60 -8.81 2.82 0.79
C TYR A 60 -9.60 2.84 -0.54
N PRO A 61 -8.99 2.98 -1.72
CA PRO A 61 -9.72 2.89 -2.98
C PRO A 61 -10.50 1.58 -3.13
N TYR A 62 -9.91 0.44 -2.72
CA TYR A 62 -10.62 -0.83 -2.75
C TYR A 62 -11.93 -0.77 -1.96
N VAL A 63 -11.91 -0.26 -0.74
CA VAL A 63 -13.10 -0.13 0.10
C VAL A 63 -14.13 0.82 -0.53
N GLN A 64 -13.69 1.95 -1.09
CA GLN A 64 -14.60 2.91 -1.75
C GLN A 64 -15.31 2.28 -2.96
N GLU A 65 -14.58 1.56 -3.79
CA GLU A 65 -15.11 0.97 -5.02
C GLU A 65 -15.92 -0.32 -4.80
N THR A 66 -15.85 -0.90 -3.60
CA THR A 66 -16.58 -2.13 -3.26
C THR A 66 -17.77 -1.92 -2.32
N VAL A 67 -18.11 -0.68 -1.98
CA VAL A 67 -19.30 -0.36 -1.17
C VAL A 67 -20.62 -0.57 -1.94
N VAL A 68 -20.57 -0.66 -3.26
CA VAL A 68 -21.74 -0.87 -4.12
C VAL A 68 -22.18 -2.35 -4.12
N PRO A 69 -23.48 -2.65 -4.39
CA PRO A 69 -24.00 -4.04 -4.35
C PRO A 69 -23.32 -5.00 -5.33
N ASP A 70 -22.89 -4.52 -6.50
CA ASP A 70 -22.19 -5.34 -7.52
C ASP A 70 -20.93 -4.59 -8.01
N PRO A 71 -19.84 -4.64 -7.25
CA PRO A 71 -18.59 -3.98 -7.66
C PRO A 71 -18.02 -4.63 -8.94
N VAL A 72 -17.40 -3.81 -9.80
CA VAL A 72 -16.80 -4.29 -11.07
C VAL A 72 -15.50 -5.06 -10.87
N ILE A 73 -14.90 -4.95 -9.70
CA ILE A 73 -13.67 -5.63 -9.29
C ILE A 73 -13.95 -6.66 -8.19
N GLU A 74 -13.06 -7.63 -8.06
CA GLU A 74 -13.02 -8.57 -6.93
C GLU A 74 -11.58 -8.75 -6.44
N LEU A 75 -11.43 -9.18 -5.20
CA LEU A 75 -10.12 -9.55 -4.64
C LEU A 75 -9.52 -10.73 -5.40
N LEU A 76 -8.28 -10.59 -5.82
CA LEU A 76 -7.51 -11.65 -6.47
C LEU A 76 -6.65 -12.40 -5.46
N ALA A 77 -5.77 -11.70 -4.74
CA ALA A 77 -4.89 -12.25 -3.71
C ALA A 77 -4.38 -11.14 -2.79
N LEU A 78 -3.91 -11.52 -1.59
CA LEU A 78 -3.24 -10.63 -0.64
C LEU A 78 -1.77 -11.03 -0.51
N PRO A 79 -0.82 -10.10 -0.70
CA PRO A 79 0.56 -10.37 -0.36
C PRO A 79 0.73 -10.50 1.15
N VAL A 80 1.57 -11.41 1.59
CA VAL A 80 2.07 -11.53 2.96
C VAL A 80 3.53 -11.14 2.92
N MET A 81 3.89 -10.08 3.62
CA MET A 81 5.25 -9.58 3.64
C MET A 81 6.17 -10.50 4.43
N ALA A 82 7.43 -10.60 3.98
CA ALA A 82 8.47 -11.24 4.77
C ALA A 82 8.85 -10.35 5.96
N GLY A 83 9.35 -10.93 7.01
CA GLY A 83 9.78 -10.17 8.19
C GLY A 83 8.89 -10.41 9.42
N ALA A 84 9.54 -10.44 10.58
CA ALA A 84 8.91 -10.82 11.84
C ALA A 84 7.80 -9.86 12.29
N ARG A 85 7.91 -8.56 11.94
CA ARG A 85 6.91 -7.55 12.34
C ARG A 85 5.53 -7.81 11.75
N TYR A 86 5.46 -8.45 10.57
CA TYR A 86 4.20 -8.76 9.90
C TYR A 86 3.52 -10.02 10.43
N GLN A 87 4.19 -10.78 11.32
CA GLN A 87 3.66 -11.97 12.00
C GLN A 87 3.04 -13.00 11.05
N ASN A 88 3.58 -13.08 9.82
CA ASN A 88 3.08 -13.98 8.77
C ASN A 88 1.60 -13.73 8.39
N GLN A 89 1.13 -12.49 8.53
CA GLN A 89 -0.22 -12.04 8.21
C GLN A 89 -0.22 -11.07 7.02
N PRO A 90 -1.33 -10.96 6.26
CA PRO A 90 -1.46 -10.02 5.16
C PRO A 90 -1.74 -8.59 5.67
N VAL A 91 -0.81 -8.04 6.41
CA VAL A 91 -0.88 -6.73 7.05
C VAL A 91 0.36 -5.89 6.76
N TYR A 92 0.26 -4.59 6.98
CA TYR A 92 1.36 -3.65 6.97
C TYR A 92 1.15 -2.55 8.02
N PHE A 93 2.11 -1.65 8.14
CA PHE A 93 2.11 -0.56 9.11
C PHE A 93 2.38 0.77 8.40
N SER A 94 2.10 1.85 9.12
CA SER A 94 2.52 3.19 8.75
C SER A 94 3.47 3.71 9.82
N ASP A 95 4.73 3.79 9.48
CA ASP A 95 5.77 4.24 10.40
C ASP A 95 5.79 5.76 10.45
N VAL A 96 5.56 6.34 11.62
CA VAL A 96 5.66 7.78 11.86
C VAL A 96 7.13 8.14 11.98
N VAL A 97 7.66 8.80 10.95
CA VAL A 97 9.08 9.07 10.79
C VAL A 97 9.36 10.52 11.10
N VAL A 98 10.43 10.73 11.85
CA VAL A 98 11.03 12.05 12.18
C VAL A 98 12.55 11.99 11.99
N ARG A 99 13.22 13.12 11.93
CA ARG A 99 14.69 13.17 11.93
C ARG A 99 15.24 12.65 13.26
N CYS A 100 16.41 12.02 13.23
CA CYS A 100 17.07 11.51 14.44
C CYS A 100 17.40 12.62 15.47
N ASP A 101 17.71 13.83 15.00
CA ASP A 101 18.03 14.99 15.83
C ASP A 101 16.81 15.78 16.32
N SER A 102 15.58 15.38 15.92
CA SER A 102 14.36 16.03 16.38
C SER A 102 14.04 15.72 17.85
N PRO A 103 13.30 16.60 18.56
CA PRO A 103 12.93 16.36 19.95
C PRO A 103 11.74 15.41 20.13
N PHE A 104 11.04 15.05 19.05
CA PHE A 104 9.76 14.32 19.11
C PHE A 104 9.98 12.84 19.44
N ALA A 105 9.38 12.34 20.52
CA ALA A 105 9.54 10.97 20.99
C ALA A 105 8.28 10.10 20.76
N LYS A 106 7.12 10.70 20.57
CA LYS A 106 5.80 10.05 20.37
C LYS A 106 4.90 10.91 19.51
N PHE A 107 3.81 10.35 19.01
CA PHE A 107 2.89 11.05 18.10
C PHE A 107 2.31 12.34 18.71
N GLU A 108 2.01 12.34 20.02
CA GLU A 108 1.45 13.51 20.71
C GLU A 108 2.37 14.74 20.70
N ASP A 109 3.68 14.53 20.57
CA ASP A 109 4.69 15.60 20.50
C ASP A 109 4.63 16.38 19.18
N LEU A 110 3.91 15.83 18.17
CA LEU A 110 3.77 16.44 16.85
C LEU A 110 2.66 17.51 16.79
N ARG A 111 2.05 17.87 17.91
CA ARG A 111 1.06 18.94 17.95
C ARG A 111 1.64 20.27 17.52
N GLY A 112 1.01 20.90 16.54
CA GLY A 112 1.43 22.22 16.02
C GLY A 112 2.66 22.16 15.09
N THR A 113 3.16 20.98 14.75
CA THR A 113 4.28 20.78 13.83
C THR A 113 3.82 20.76 12.36
N THR A 114 4.79 20.74 11.43
CA THR A 114 4.53 20.54 10.01
C THR A 114 4.51 19.06 9.67
N TRP A 115 3.44 18.61 9.04
CA TRP A 115 3.20 17.21 8.68
C TRP A 115 3.10 17.01 7.16
N ALA A 116 3.84 16.04 6.60
CA ALA A 116 3.65 15.62 5.22
C ALA A 116 2.77 14.37 5.13
N TYR A 117 1.92 14.33 4.10
CA TYR A 117 1.24 13.11 3.64
C TYR A 117 1.43 12.94 2.14
N ASN A 118 1.42 11.69 1.65
CA ASN A 118 1.65 11.45 0.23
C ASN A 118 0.46 11.93 -0.63
N GLU A 119 -0.77 11.43 -0.35
CA GLU A 119 -1.97 11.76 -1.13
C GLU A 119 -3.23 11.40 -0.34
N VAL A 120 -4.35 12.03 -0.67
CA VAL A 120 -5.65 11.83 0.02
C VAL A 120 -6.24 10.43 -0.21
N GLY A 121 -5.83 9.72 -1.25
CA GLY A 121 -6.22 8.33 -1.52
C GLY A 121 -5.42 7.28 -0.74
N SER A 122 -4.42 7.70 0.04
CA SER A 122 -3.53 6.79 0.75
C SER A 122 -4.10 6.31 2.07
N GLN A 123 -4.16 4.99 2.26
CA GLN A 123 -4.50 4.40 3.55
C GLN A 123 -3.38 4.65 4.57
N SER A 124 -2.12 4.47 4.19
CA SER A 124 -0.96 4.56 5.10
C SER A 124 -0.50 5.97 5.40
N GLY A 125 -0.54 6.88 4.41
CA GLY A 125 -0.04 8.24 4.61
C GLY A 125 -1.11 9.23 5.08
N TYR A 126 -2.41 8.91 4.90
CA TYR A 126 -3.49 9.84 5.15
C TYR A 126 -4.58 9.27 6.07
N HIS A 127 -5.26 8.18 5.69
CA HIS A 127 -6.45 7.73 6.42
C HIS A 127 -6.16 7.15 7.79
N ILE A 128 -5.06 6.41 7.97
CA ILE A 128 -4.68 5.88 9.27
C ILE A 128 -4.28 6.99 10.26
N VAL A 129 -3.71 8.07 9.75
CA VAL A 129 -3.36 9.26 10.56
C VAL A 129 -4.63 9.96 11.06
N ARG A 130 -5.62 10.15 10.17
CA ARG A 130 -6.94 10.67 10.57
C ARG A 130 -7.59 9.79 11.64
N TYR A 131 -7.49 8.47 11.50
CA TYR A 131 -7.99 7.54 12.50
C TYR A 131 -7.24 7.66 13.83
N LYS A 132 -5.92 7.80 13.80
CA LYS A 132 -5.12 8.06 15.02
C LYS A 132 -5.56 9.35 15.71
N LEU A 133 -5.75 10.44 14.99
CA LEU A 133 -6.26 11.71 15.52
C LEU A 133 -7.64 11.52 16.15
N SER A 134 -8.55 10.79 15.48
CA SER A 134 -9.87 10.47 16.01
C SER A 134 -9.80 9.70 17.34
N GLN A 135 -8.91 8.72 17.45
CA GLN A 135 -8.69 7.96 18.69
C GLN A 135 -8.17 8.84 19.84
N MET A 136 -7.42 9.88 19.51
CA MET A 136 -6.92 10.87 20.48
C MET A 136 -7.96 11.94 20.83
N GLY A 137 -9.12 11.97 20.18
CA GLY A 137 -10.12 13.03 20.31
C GLY A 137 -9.69 14.34 19.65
N GLU A 138 -8.79 14.28 18.68
CA GLU A 138 -8.22 15.42 17.96
C GLU A 138 -8.89 15.62 16.60
N THR A 139 -8.63 16.80 16.01
CA THR A 139 -9.06 17.16 14.65
C THR A 139 -7.85 17.35 13.72
N GLY A 140 -8.08 17.76 12.47
CA GLY A 140 -7.00 18.12 11.55
C GLY A 140 -6.12 19.27 12.02
N ASP A 141 -6.66 20.15 12.88
CA ASP A 141 -5.93 21.26 13.49
C ASP A 141 -4.84 20.80 14.51
N PHE A 142 -4.68 19.49 14.70
CA PHE A 142 -3.62 18.93 15.52
C PHE A 142 -2.24 19.32 14.99
N PHE A 143 -2.05 19.29 13.68
CA PHE A 143 -0.84 19.78 13.04
C PHE A 143 -0.96 21.29 12.78
N GLY A 144 0.17 22.01 12.82
CA GLY A 144 0.21 23.44 12.50
C GLY A 144 0.13 23.70 11.00
N GLU A 145 0.70 22.81 10.20
CA GLU A 145 0.67 22.86 8.75
C GLU A 145 0.69 21.43 8.18
N THR A 146 0.02 21.21 7.05
CA THR A 146 0.05 19.94 6.34
C THR A 146 0.45 20.13 4.88
N VAL A 147 1.29 19.22 4.36
CA VAL A 147 1.86 19.28 3.00
C VAL A 147 1.54 17.99 2.25
N ALA A 148 0.87 18.10 1.10
CA ALA A 148 0.69 16.97 0.18
C ALA A 148 1.96 16.82 -0.66
N SER A 149 2.71 15.74 -0.45
CA SER A 149 4.01 15.49 -1.10
C SER A 149 3.91 14.72 -2.43
N GLY A 150 2.79 14.03 -2.69
CA GLY A 150 2.56 13.22 -3.87
C GLY A 150 3.04 11.77 -3.77
N ALA A 151 4.02 11.46 -2.91
CA ALA A 151 4.55 10.09 -2.76
C ALA A 151 5.23 9.89 -1.39
N HIS A 152 5.24 8.65 -0.87
CA HIS A 152 5.92 8.33 0.40
C HIS A 152 7.41 8.68 0.40
N LEU A 153 8.14 8.40 -0.70
CA LEU A 153 9.55 8.76 -0.80
C LEU A 153 9.76 10.29 -0.84
N GLN A 154 8.82 11.02 -1.40
CA GLN A 154 8.86 12.48 -1.37
C GLN A 154 8.56 13.01 0.05
N SER A 155 7.58 12.44 0.75
CA SER A 155 7.36 12.75 2.18
C SER A 155 8.62 12.50 3.01
N LEU A 156 9.31 11.36 2.76
CA LEU A 156 10.55 11.02 3.45
C LEU A 156 11.66 12.04 3.14
N ALA A 157 11.79 12.49 1.89
CA ALA A 157 12.75 13.52 1.51
C ALA A 157 12.47 14.84 2.23
N LEU A 158 11.23 15.29 2.29
CA LEU A 158 10.86 16.51 3.03
C LEU A 158 11.22 16.43 4.52
N VAL A 159 11.07 15.26 5.15
CA VAL A 159 11.51 15.04 6.55
C VAL A 159 13.03 15.11 6.66
N LEU A 160 13.77 14.47 5.75
CA LEU A 160 15.24 14.48 5.74
C LEU A 160 15.81 15.89 5.56
N ASP A 161 15.21 16.67 4.65
CA ASP A 161 15.63 18.04 4.35
C ASP A 161 15.20 19.03 5.43
N GLY A 162 14.36 18.59 6.40
CA GLY A 162 13.82 19.44 7.47
C GLY A 162 12.78 20.45 7.00
N GLU A 163 12.18 20.22 5.83
CA GLU A 163 11.08 21.04 5.32
C GLU A 163 9.76 20.72 6.04
N VAL A 164 9.62 19.50 6.55
CA VAL A 164 8.54 19.10 7.47
C VAL A 164 9.12 18.34 8.66
N ASP A 165 8.38 18.34 9.77
CA ASP A 165 8.82 17.71 11.01
C ASP A 165 8.61 16.19 11.00
N ALA A 166 7.53 15.70 10.38
CA ALA A 166 7.16 14.30 10.40
C ALA A 166 6.28 13.88 9.23
N SER A 167 6.21 12.56 9.00
CA SER A 167 5.29 11.94 8.05
C SER A 167 5.02 10.49 8.45
N ALA A 168 3.88 9.92 8.02
CA ALA A 168 3.60 8.49 8.08
C ALA A 168 3.99 7.83 6.75
N ILE A 169 4.93 6.89 6.80
CA ILE A 169 5.46 6.20 5.64
C ILE A 169 4.99 4.73 5.67
N ASP A 170 4.50 4.24 4.55
CA ASP A 170 4.22 2.81 4.37
C ASP A 170 5.45 1.98 4.75
N SER A 171 5.28 1.00 5.64
CA SER A 171 6.37 0.19 6.17
C SER A 171 7.15 -0.54 5.07
N THR A 172 6.48 -0.97 4.01
CA THR A 172 7.14 -1.67 2.90
C THR A 172 8.01 -0.72 2.07
N VAL A 173 7.59 0.53 1.94
CA VAL A 173 8.36 1.59 1.27
C VAL A 173 9.55 2.01 2.13
N LEU A 174 9.34 2.20 3.44
CA LEU A 174 10.40 2.59 4.36
C LEU A 174 11.49 1.51 4.47
N GLU A 175 11.09 0.25 4.62
CA GLU A 175 12.01 -0.89 4.71
C GLU A 175 12.85 -1.04 3.42
N MET A 176 12.24 -0.83 2.26
CA MET A 176 12.99 -0.82 1.00
C MET A 176 13.98 0.35 0.96
N ALA A 177 13.54 1.57 1.29
CA ALA A 177 14.41 2.75 1.28
C ALA A 177 15.63 2.57 2.21
N LEU A 178 15.41 2.04 3.42
CA LEU A 178 16.47 1.74 4.39
C LEU A 178 17.45 0.65 3.93
N ARG A 179 17.01 -0.26 3.08
CA ARG A 179 17.86 -1.30 2.50
C ARG A 179 18.66 -0.77 1.31
N GLU A 180 18.04 0.05 0.45
CA GLU A 180 18.70 0.70 -0.68
C GLU A 180 19.76 1.71 -0.20
N ASP A 181 19.45 2.45 0.86
CA ASP A 181 20.36 3.39 1.51
C ASP A 181 20.38 3.19 3.04
N PRO A 182 21.25 2.32 3.56
CA PRO A 182 21.40 2.09 5.00
C PRO A 182 21.80 3.34 5.81
N ALA A 183 22.36 4.38 5.17
CA ALA A 183 22.71 5.62 5.86
C ALA A 183 21.46 6.37 6.36
N LEU A 184 20.30 6.18 5.76
CA LEU A 184 19.03 6.73 6.22
C LEU A 184 18.73 6.36 7.68
N ALA A 185 19.11 5.17 8.14
CA ALA A 185 18.90 4.71 9.52
C ALA A 185 19.63 5.58 10.58
N THR A 186 20.60 6.37 10.16
CA THR A 186 21.30 7.34 11.05
C THR A 186 20.69 8.74 11.01
N GLN A 187 19.81 9.00 10.04
CA GLN A 187 19.24 10.33 9.79
C GLN A 187 17.79 10.43 10.26
N ILE A 188 17.04 9.31 10.20
CA ILE A 188 15.64 9.24 10.58
C ILE A 188 15.41 8.15 11.64
N ARG A 189 14.29 8.26 12.35
CA ARG A 189 13.78 7.23 13.25
C ARG A 189 12.26 7.18 13.20
N SER A 190 11.69 6.01 13.41
CA SER A 190 10.26 5.86 13.66
C SER A 190 9.97 6.09 15.14
N ILE A 191 8.98 6.93 15.43
CA ILE A 191 8.51 7.22 16.80
C ILE A 191 7.25 6.44 17.16
N GLU A 192 6.51 5.99 16.17
CA GLU A 192 5.32 5.14 16.34
C GLU A 192 5.06 4.35 15.05
N ALA A 193 4.52 3.14 15.17
CA ALA A 193 4.01 2.35 14.05
C ALA A 193 2.49 2.29 14.16
N LEU A 194 1.78 2.96 13.26
CA LEU A 194 0.33 2.94 13.18
C LEU A 194 -0.13 1.67 12.46
N GLY A 195 -1.11 0.98 13.03
CA GLY A 195 -1.62 -0.27 12.47
C GLY A 195 -1.64 -1.42 13.49
N PRO A 196 -1.71 -2.69 13.04
CA PRO A 196 -1.63 -3.11 11.62
C PRO A 196 -2.86 -2.70 10.80
N SER A 197 -2.64 -2.43 9.52
CA SER A 197 -3.69 -2.29 8.51
C SER A 197 -3.69 -3.50 7.57
N PRO A 198 -4.84 -3.88 6.99
CA PRO A 198 -4.86 -4.85 5.89
C PRO A 198 -3.96 -4.40 4.75
N ILE A 199 -3.14 -5.31 4.24
CA ILE A 199 -2.20 -5.03 3.14
C ILE A 199 -2.94 -4.57 1.88
N PRO A 200 -2.37 -3.68 1.05
CA PRO A 200 -2.93 -3.35 -0.26
C PRO A 200 -3.25 -4.60 -1.09
N PRO A 201 -4.50 -4.76 -1.58
CA PRO A 201 -4.91 -5.97 -2.30
C PRO A 201 -4.47 -5.98 -3.75
N TRP A 202 -4.22 -7.17 -4.27
CA TRP A 202 -4.34 -7.43 -5.70
C TRP A 202 -5.81 -7.65 -6.04
N VAL A 203 -6.32 -6.92 -7.00
CA VAL A 203 -7.70 -6.99 -7.48
C VAL A 203 -7.75 -7.40 -8.94
N ILE A 204 -8.89 -7.92 -9.39
CA ILE A 204 -9.12 -8.28 -10.77
C ILE A 204 -10.49 -7.78 -11.23
N HIS A 205 -10.55 -7.21 -12.43
CA HIS A 205 -11.79 -6.77 -13.03
C HIS A 205 -12.65 -7.96 -13.46
N LYS A 206 -13.95 -7.90 -13.17
CA LYS A 206 -14.90 -9.01 -13.44
C LYS A 206 -15.14 -9.30 -14.93
N SER A 207 -14.70 -8.43 -15.85
CA SER A 207 -14.69 -8.72 -17.29
C SER A 207 -13.79 -9.90 -17.67
N VAL A 208 -12.79 -10.24 -16.82
CA VAL A 208 -11.97 -11.44 -16.99
C VAL A 208 -12.85 -12.67 -16.71
N PRO A 209 -12.90 -13.67 -17.60
CA PRO A 209 -13.74 -14.86 -17.38
C PRO A 209 -13.46 -15.55 -16.05
N ALA A 210 -14.53 -15.95 -15.34
CA ALA A 210 -14.42 -16.55 -14.01
C ALA A 210 -13.48 -17.77 -13.91
N PRO A 211 -13.40 -18.68 -14.91
CA PRO A 211 -12.41 -19.75 -14.89
C PRO A 211 -10.97 -19.22 -14.86
N LEU A 212 -10.68 -18.17 -15.65
CA LEU A 212 -9.35 -17.58 -15.71
C LEU A 212 -9.02 -16.83 -14.41
N ARG A 213 -9.98 -16.10 -13.81
CA ARG A 213 -9.78 -15.48 -12.50
C ARG A 213 -9.39 -16.50 -11.44
N ARG A 214 -10.01 -17.69 -11.44
CA ARG A 214 -9.65 -18.79 -10.53
C ARG A 214 -8.24 -19.31 -10.79
N SER A 215 -7.86 -19.51 -12.05
CA SER A 215 -6.51 -19.96 -12.40
C SER A 215 -5.44 -18.95 -12.00
N LEU A 216 -5.66 -17.64 -12.23
CA LEU A 216 -4.77 -16.57 -11.82
C LEU A 216 -4.58 -16.55 -10.29
N ARG A 217 -5.68 -16.65 -9.54
CA ARG A 217 -5.63 -16.74 -8.07
C ARG A 217 -4.84 -17.96 -7.61
N GLN A 218 -5.08 -19.11 -8.21
CA GLN A 218 -4.37 -20.34 -7.87
C GLN A 218 -2.87 -20.21 -8.12
N VAL A 219 -2.45 -19.66 -9.26
CA VAL A 219 -1.02 -19.48 -9.58
C VAL A 219 -0.38 -18.55 -8.57
N LEU A 220 -1.01 -17.40 -8.23
CA LEU A 220 -0.49 -16.46 -7.23
C LEU A 220 -0.35 -17.11 -5.85
N THR A 221 -1.40 -17.75 -5.36
CA THR A 221 -1.38 -18.36 -4.01
C THR A 221 -0.42 -19.56 -3.88
N GLN A 222 -0.03 -20.15 -5.00
CA GLN A 222 0.94 -21.25 -5.04
C GLN A 222 2.36 -20.80 -5.43
N LEU A 223 2.57 -19.53 -5.72
CA LEU A 223 3.84 -19.00 -6.21
C LEU A 223 5.04 -19.41 -5.34
N HIS A 224 4.89 -19.31 -4.02
CA HIS A 224 5.95 -19.62 -3.04
C HIS A 224 6.38 -21.10 -2.99
N HIS A 225 5.64 -22.02 -3.62
CA HIS A 225 6.00 -23.44 -3.66
C HIS A 225 7.10 -23.75 -4.68
N THR A 226 7.31 -22.86 -5.66
CA THR A 226 8.32 -23.06 -6.70
C THR A 226 9.61 -22.27 -6.42
N PRO A 227 10.81 -22.74 -6.83
CA PRO A 227 12.03 -21.95 -6.71
C PRO A 227 11.92 -20.60 -7.41
N ALA A 228 11.48 -20.57 -8.68
CA ALA A 228 11.30 -19.34 -9.44
C ALA A 228 10.28 -18.39 -8.77
N GLY A 229 9.20 -18.92 -8.21
CA GLY A 229 8.23 -18.11 -7.50
C GLY A 229 8.79 -17.47 -6.22
N ARG A 230 9.66 -18.17 -5.48
CA ARG A 230 10.35 -17.59 -4.31
C ARG A 230 11.32 -16.48 -4.69
N GLU A 231 12.03 -16.62 -5.81
CA GLU A 231 12.89 -15.56 -6.35
C GLU A 231 12.09 -14.32 -6.74
N ILE A 232 10.93 -14.51 -7.37
CA ILE A 232 10.02 -13.41 -7.71
C ILE A 232 9.49 -12.72 -6.45
N LEU A 233 9.02 -13.47 -5.46
CA LEU A 233 8.51 -12.93 -4.21
C LEU A 233 9.57 -12.12 -3.45
N ALA A 234 10.84 -12.56 -3.50
CA ALA A 234 11.96 -11.86 -2.87
C ALA A 234 12.19 -10.45 -3.45
N LEU A 235 11.84 -10.20 -4.72
CA LEU A 235 11.93 -8.86 -5.32
C LEU A 235 11.04 -7.83 -4.62
N GLY A 236 9.93 -8.27 -4.02
CA GLY A 236 8.98 -7.43 -3.29
C GLY A 236 8.97 -7.68 -1.79
N GLU A 237 9.97 -8.41 -1.25
CA GLU A 237 10.03 -8.83 0.16
C GLU A 237 8.77 -9.55 0.65
N MET A 238 8.16 -10.31 -0.21
CA MET A 238 6.96 -11.10 0.09
C MET A 238 7.32 -12.54 0.46
N ALA A 239 6.65 -13.09 1.46
CA ALA A 239 6.74 -14.50 1.80
C ALA A 239 5.87 -15.36 0.87
N ARG A 240 4.66 -14.89 0.58
CA ARG A 240 3.67 -15.58 -0.25
C ARG A 240 2.49 -14.68 -0.61
N PHE A 241 1.57 -15.21 -1.38
CA PHE A 241 0.21 -14.69 -1.48
C PHE A 241 -0.80 -15.59 -0.75
N GLU A 242 -1.84 -14.97 -0.19
CA GLU A 242 -2.97 -15.65 0.43
C GLU A 242 -4.28 -15.37 -0.29
N THR A 243 -5.27 -16.24 -0.06
CA THR A 243 -6.63 -16.02 -0.51
C THR A 243 -7.23 -14.84 0.26
N ALA A 244 -7.85 -13.93 -0.48
CA ALA A 244 -8.49 -12.75 0.05
C ALA A 244 -10.00 -12.96 0.27
N VAL A 245 -10.53 -12.39 1.35
CA VAL A 245 -11.97 -12.20 1.56
C VAL A 245 -12.23 -10.73 1.92
N ASP A 246 -13.39 -10.21 1.51
CA ASP A 246 -13.72 -8.79 1.66
C ASP A 246 -13.68 -8.31 3.11
N ALA A 247 -14.05 -9.19 4.07
CA ALA A 247 -14.01 -8.91 5.50
C ALA A 247 -12.61 -8.54 6.04
N HIS A 248 -11.52 -8.84 5.33
CA HIS A 248 -10.19 -8.36 5.70
C HIS A 248 -10.11 -6.82 5.73
N TYR A 249 -10.97 -6.14 4.97
CA TYR A 249 -10.97 -4.67 4.85
C TYR A 249 -11.98 -3.97 5.77
N ASP A 250 -12.69 -4.70 6.64
CA ASP A 250 -13.65 -4.11 7.58
C ASP A 250 -12.98 -3.12 8.55
N LEU A 251 -11.72 -3.37 8.92
CA LEU A 251 -10.95 -2.43 9.72
C LEU A 251 -10.78 -1.07 9.01
N ILE A 252 -10.49 -1.06 7.71
CA ILE A 252 -10.38 0.19 6.93
C ILE A 252 -11.74 0.90 6.88
N ARG A 253 -12.85 0.16 6.67
CA ARG A 253 -14.22 0.72 6.71
C ARG A 253 -14.51 1.38 8.06
N GLN A 254 -14.13 0.72 9.16
CA GLN A 254 -14.26 1.28 10.50
C GLN A 254 -13.42 2.54 10.69
N MET A 255 -12.15 2.55 10.26
CA MET A 255 -11.26 3.71 10.32
C MET A 255 -11.89 4.91 9.59
N LEU A 256 -12.39 4.69 8.36
CA LEU A 256 -13.01 5.74 7.55
C LEU A 256 -14.28 6.29 8.20
N HIS A 257 -15.12 5.42 8.73
CA HIS A 257 -16.34 5.84 9.43
C HIS A 257 -16.02 6.67 10.67
N THR A 258 -15.04 6.24 11.48
CA THR A 258 -14.68 6.90 12.73
C THR A 258 -14.02 8.27 12.48
N ALA A 259 -13.20 8.38 11.43
CA ALA A 259 -12.46 9.60 11.11
C ALA A 259 -13.10 10.46 10.00
N GLN A 260 -14.38 10.25 9.68
CA GLN A 260 -15.04 10.87 8.51
C GLN A 260 -15.03 12.40 8.52
N TYR A 261 -14.98 13.03 9.68
CA TYR A 261 -15.00 14.49 9.84
C TYR A 261 -13.60 15.12 10.02
N ILE A 262 -12.55 14.31 10.04
CA ILE A 262 -11.16 14.78 10.19
C ILE A 262 -10.55 14.91 8.80
N GLN A 263 -9.92 16.04 8.53
CA GLN A 263 -9.11 16.30 7.33
C GLN A 263 -7.72 16.77 7.79
N LEU A 264 -6.69 16.37 7.04
CA LEU A 264 -5.32 16.84 7.24
C LEU A 264 -5.03 18.00 6.32
#